data_b3247c3ccd19326f261170a3f816cb32
#
_entry.id   b3247c3ccd19326f261170a3f816cb32
#
_cell.length_a   1.000
_cell.length_b   1.000
_cell.length_c   1.000
_cell.angle_alpha   90.00
_cell.angle_beta   90.00
_cell.angle_gamma   90.00
#
_symmetry.space_group_name_H-M   'P 1'
#
loop_
_entity.id
_entity.type
_entity.pdbx_description
1 polymer ?
#
loop_
_entity_poly.entity_id
_entity_poly.type
_entity_poly.pdbx_seq_one_letter_code
_entity_poly.pdbx_strand_id
1 'polypeptide(L)'
;MLVVTLLLAWTGVASAQPVAAGAALDMSRFRLFCPNAITQNFPTSGPAETTWLICWGEVAGSDSVANPNGLVIGPVYFRKSPSAPFIRILWDMRVSDYFVPYHPGSPRYYDLSIYNFVLTGVTAQDCPASVGGALLTTHVCKEVHDRGLMWKDFSGVRRGEELVLWGAIDAANYRYIQRYVFRDDGTIEGWLGATGQNLPGDELATHVHNAIWRIDIDLDGVTNSASHLRHLENPANPAGTALDQAIALPVAQGFGWSARTHDALEITHPAFKNAQGHLAAYHLMPLVTGGGLTQHYEAFTHNDFWVTPYNPGQFAAKNLPMYVAGSPPVMARDLVIWYKGSLHHHPRDEDGAYDVSHSWTGTAHVMWTGFMLLPHDFFDCSPFYKPCP
;
A
#
# COMPACT_ATOMS: atom_id res chain seq x y z
N MET A 1 40.08 10.91 -15.19
CA MET A 1 39.69 9.92 -14.16
C MET A 1 38.18 9.69 -14.32
N LEU A 2 37.84 8.62 -15.05
CA LEU A 2 36.48 8.33 -15.46
C LEU A 2 35.79 7.56 -14.30
N VAL A 3 34.79 8.15 -13.66
CA VAL A 3 33.95 7.47 -12.70
C VAL A 3 32.88 6.72 -13.50
N VAL A 4 33.01 5.41 -13.60
CA VAL A 4 32.03 4.53 -14.19
C VAL A 4 31.02 4.23 -13.08
N THR A 5 29.87 4.90 -13.12
CA THR A 5 28.71 4.58 -12.29
C THR A 5 28.08 3.32 -12.88
N LEU A 6 28.19 2.18 -12.18
CA LEU A 6 27.45 0.96 -12.53
C LEU A 6 25.96 1.20 -12.24
N LEU A 7 25.21 1.54 -13.27
CA LEU A 7 23.77 1.41 -13.30
C LEU A 7 23.45 -0.10 -13.35
N LEU A 8 23.15 -0.69 -12.21
CA LEU A 8 22.50 -2.00 -12.12
C LEU A 8 21.07 -1.86 -12.64
N ALA A 9 20.93 -2.02 -13.96
CA ALA A 9 19.62 -2.18 -14.57
C ALA A 9 18.98 -3.45 -13.99
N TRP A 10 17.84 -3.34 -13.37
CA TRP A 10 16.97 -4.43 -12.98
C TRP A 10 16.34 -5.07 -14.24
N THR A 11 17.17 -5.70 -15.09
CA THR A 11 16.73 -6.49 -16.22
C THR A 11 16.67 -7.95 -15.81
N GLY A 12 15.47 -8.45 -15.68
CA GLY A 12 15.20 -9.86 -15.52
C GLY A 12 14.93 -10.25 -14.08
N VAL A 13 13.69 -10.03 -13.64
CA VAL A 13 13.11 -10.87 -12.59
C VAL A 13 13.00 -12.26 -13.20
N ALA A 14 14.02 -13.11 -12.96
CA ALA A 14 13.85 -14.54 -13.16
C ALA A 14 12.60 -14.91 -12.36
N SER A 15 11.62 -15.54 -13.01
CA SER A 15 10.45 -16.09 -12.36
C SER A 15 10.94 -16.99 -11.22
N ALA A 16 10.96 -16.46 -10.00
CA ALA A 16 11.28 -17.27 -8.84
C ALA A 16 10.23 -18.36 -8.79
N GLN A 17 10.64 -19.61 -8.89
CA GLN A 17 9.72 -20.74 -8.78
C GLN A 17 8.94 -20.57 -7.46
N PRO A 18 7.63 -20.81 -7.47
CA PRO A 18 6.81 -20.67 -6.27
C PRO A 18 7.41 -21.55 -5.18
N VAL A 19 7.73 -20.94 -4.04
CA VAL A 19 8.05 -21.68 -2.84
C VAL A 19 6.77 -22.43 -2.48
N ALA A 20 6.84 -23.75 -2.34
CA ALA A 20 5.67 -24.54 -1.96
C ALA A 20 5.10 -24.01 -0.64
N ALA A 21 3.78 -23.92 -0.54
CA ALA A 21 3.09 -23.49 0.66
C ALA A 21 3.62 -24.24 1.90
N GLY A 22 3.97 -23.51 2.96
CA GLY A 22 4.52 -24.07 4.19
C GLY A 22 6.01 -24.48 4.16
N ALA A 23 6.75 -24.23 3.08
CA ALA A 23 8.19 -24.46 3.08
C ALA A 23 8.91 -23.41 3.91
N ALA A 24 9.87 -23.83 4.73
CA ALA A 24 10.70 -22.89 5.51
C ALA A 24 11.44 -21.94 4.55
N LEU A 25 11.36 -20.63 4.83
CA LEU A 25 12.05 -19.61 4.05
C LEU A 25 13.57 -19.81 4.17
N ASP A 26 14.22 -20.06 3.04
CA ASP A 26 15.67 -20.11 2.97
C ASP A 26 16.23 -18.66 3.01
N MET A 27 16.69 -18.24 4.17
CA MET A 27 17.23 -16.90 4.40
C MET A 27 18.46 -16.58 3.54
N SER A 28 19.25 -17.60 3.15
CA SER A 28 20.41 -17.40 2.27
C SER A 28 19.98 -17.04 0.87
N ARG A 29 18.97 -17.71 0.36
CA ARG A 29 18.34 -17.40 -0.94
C ARG A 29 17.60 -16.07 -0.91
N PHE A 30 16.83 -15.80 0.16
CA PHE A 30 16.13 -14.53 0.30
C PHE A 30 17.08 -13.34 0.16
N ARG A 31 18.23 -13.35 0.84
CA ARG A 31 19.22 -12.27 0.76
C ARG A 31 19.84 -12.08 -0.62
N LEU A 32 19.89 -13.11 -1.45
CA LEU A 32 20.35 -13.00 -2.83
C LEU A 32 19.36 -12.23 -3.72
N PHE A 33 18.05 -12.36 -3.46
CA PHE A 33 17.00 -11.68 -4.22
C PHE A 33 16.62 -10.32 -3.61
N CYS A 34 16.97 -10.08 -2.36
CA CYS A 34 16.64 -8.88 -1.61
C CYS A 34 17.90 -8.27 -0.98
N PRO A 35 18.65 -7.46 -1.71
CA PRO A 35 19.84 -6.79 -1.17
C PRO A 35 19.51 -5.83 -0.03
N ASN A 36 18.30 -5.24 -0.04
CA ASN A 36 17.83 -4.29 0.97
C ASN A 36 16.73 -4.94 1.82
N ALA A 37 17.12 -5.85 2.72
CA ALA A 37 16.20 -6.53 3.61
C ALA A 37 16.17 -5.89 4.99
N ILE A 38 14.96 -5.73 5.55
CA ILE A 38 14.72 -5.36 6.93
C ILE A 38 14.11 -6.55 7.65
N THR A 39 14.69 -6.91 8.80
CA THR A 39 14.06 -7.79 9.78
C THR A 39 13.62 -6.95 10.95
N GLN A 40 12.32 -6.92 11.23
CA GLN A 40 11.75 -6.20 12.37
C GLN A 40 11.04 -7.17 13.30
N ASN A 41 11.52 -7.27 14.52
CA ASN A 41 10.88 -8.02 15.60
C ASN A 41 9.98 -7.11 16.42
N PHE A 42 8.86 -7.65 16.86
CA PHE A 42 7.98 -7.01 17.82
C PHE A 42 7.67 -7.96 19.00
N PRO A 43 7.60 -7.46 20.26
CA PRO A 43 7.98 -6.09 20.62
C PRO A 43 9.45 -5.81 20.34
N THR A 44 9.82 -4.52 20.23
CA THR A 44 11.20 -4.09 20.02
C THR A 44 12.07 -4.31 21.26
N SER A 45 11.42 -4.41 22.42
CA SER A 45 12.05 -4.72 23.72
C SER A 45 11.58 -6.06 24.24
N GLY A 46 12.51 -6.96 24.55
CA GLY A 46 12.22 -8.31 25.05
C GLY A 46 12.20 -9.39 23.97
N PRO A 47 11.65 -10.58 24.28
CA PRO A 47 11.55 -11.66 23.31
C PRO A 47 10.60 -11.31 22.16
N ALA A 48 11.02 -11.58 20.94
CA ALA A 48 10.18 -11.38 19.76
C ALA A 48 8.92 -12.26 19.83
N GLU A 49 7.77 -11.65 19.58
CA GLU A 49 6.49 -12.35 19.48
C GLU A 49 6.08 -12.51 18.01
N THR A 50 6.26 -11.45 17.21
CA THR A 50 6.03 -11.46 15.77
C THR A 50 7.25 -10.88 15.06
N THR A 51 7.39 -11.21 13.76
CA THR A 51 8.54 -10.74 12.98
C THR A 51 8.12 -10.44 11.56
N TRP A 52 8.47 -9.26 11.08
CA TRP A 52 8.45 -8.92 9.67
C TRP A 52 9.81 -9.15 9.02
N LEU A 53 9.80 -9.64 7.79
CA LEU A 53 10.93 -9.67 6.90
C LEU A 53 10.51 -8.97 5.61
N ILE A 54 11.09 -7.80 5.35
CA ILE A 54 10.64 -6.87 4.30
C ILE A 54 11.78 -6.64 3.34
N CYS A 55 11.55 -6.94 2.08
CA CYS A 55 12.36 -6.46 0.98
C CYS A 55 11.83 -5.10 0.54
N TRP A 56 12.73 -4.19 0.20
CA TRP A 56 12.37 -2.88 -0.31
C TRP A 56 13.40 -2.38 -1.31
N GLY A 57 13.03 -1.40 -2.10
CA GLY A 57 13.91 -0.80 -3.10
C GLY A 57 13.43 0.57 -3.54
N GLU A 58 14.31 1.27 -4.24
CA GLU A 58 14.03 2.54 -4.88
C GLU A 58 14.04 2.35 -6.38
N VAL A 59 13.05 2.89 -7.05
CA VAL A 59 12.99 2.95 -8.51
C VAL A 59 13.12 4.40 -8.95
N ALA A 60 14.10 4.64 -9.82
CA ALA A 60 14.33 5.93 -10.47
C ALA A 60 14.76 5.65 -11.91
N GLY A 61 13.81 5.67 -12.83
CA GLY A 61 14.03 5.36 -14.24
C GLY A 61 13.39 6.39 -15.17
N SER A 62 13.75 6.31 -16.43
CA SER A 62 13.17 7.15 -17.47
C SER A 62 11.86 6.62 -18.05
N ASP A 63 11.47 5.38 -17.72
CA ASP A 63 10.25 4.73 -18.18
C ASP A 63 9.41 4.29 -16.99
N SER A 64 8.81 5.25 -16.32
CA SER A 64 7.94 5.00 -15.18
C SER A 64 6.56 4.43 -15.56
N VAL A 65 6.23 4.32 -16.84
CA VAL A 65 5.06 3.56 -17.30
C VAL A 65 5.30 2.06 -17.14
N ALA A 66 6.50 1.59 -17.49
CA ALA A 66 6.90 0.18 -17.35
C ALA A 66 7.39 -0.17 -15.95
N ASN A 67 7.90 0.81 -15.19
CA ASN A 67 8.43 0.61 -13.84
C ASN A 67 8.29 1.91 -13.03
N PRO A 68 7.15 2.15 -12.38
CA PRO A 68 6.86 3.41 -11.67
C PRO A 68 7.92 3.77 -10.65
N ASN A 69 8.34 5.04 -10.68
CA ASN A 69 9.34 5.58 -9.77
C ASN A 69 8.82 5.64 -8.33
N GLY A 70 9.72 5.58 -7.37
CA GLY A 70 9.40 5.72 -5.96
C GLY A 70 9.88 4.57 -5.10
N LEU A 71 9.31 4.47 -3.91
CA LEU A 71 9.58 3.41 -2.95
C LEU A 71 8.76 2.15 -3.30
N VAL A 72 9.46 1.04 -3.44
CA VAL A 72 8.87 -0.28 -3.73
C VAL A 72 9.03 -1.18 -2.53
N ILE A 73 7.98 -1.89 -2.17
CA ILE A 73 7.94 -2.83 -1.07
C ILE A 73 7.68 -4.23 -1.62
N GLY A 74 8.49 -5.19 -1.22
CA GLY A 74 8.30 -6.60 -1.55
C GLY A 74 9.55 -7.30 -2.08
N PRO A 75 9.60 -8.63 -1.90
CA PRO A 75 8.63 -9.47 -1.20
C PRO A 75 8.60 -9.23 0.33
N VAL A 76 7.42 -9.47 0.92
CA VAL A 76 7.18 -9.27 2.35
C VAL A 76 6.72 -10.58 2.97
N TYR A 77 7.33 -10.93 4.09
CA TYR A 77 6.99 -12.11 4.88
C TYR A 77 6.67 -11.71 6.33
N PHE A 78 5.74 -12.41 6.90
CA PHE A 78 5.36 -12.25 8.31
C PHE A 78 5.44 -13.58 9.04
N ARG A 79 5.88 -13.54 10.29
CA ARG A 79 5.92 -14.67 11.21
C ARG A 79 5.09 -14.34 12.44
N LYS A 80 4.01 -15.08 12.66
CA LYS A 80 2.99 -14.80 13.68
C LYS A 80 3.37 -15.23 15.10
N SER A 81 4.43 -16.03 15.26
CA SER A 81 5.01 -16.43 16.56
C SER A 81 6.46 -16.89 16.36
N PRO A 82 7.29 -16.96 17.43
CA PRO A 82 8.68 -17.39 17.30
C PRO A 82 8.88 -18.79 16.71
N SER A 83 7.93 -19.69 16.90
CA SER A 83 7.95 -21.06 16.40
C SER A 83 7.24 -21.25 15.06
N ALA A 84 6.49 -20.24 14.58
CA ALA A 84 5.78 -20.33 13.30
C ALA A 84 6.74 -20.15 12.11
N PRO A 85 6.43 -20.70 10.94
CA PRO A 85 7.14 -20.37 9.71
C PRO A 85 6.88 -18.93 9.28
N PHE A 86 7.74 -18.39 8.43
CA PHE A 86 7.46 -17.17 7.69
C PHE A 86 6.43 -17.44 6.59
N ILE A 87 5.41 -16.62 6.53
CA ILE A 87 4.35 -16.66 5.53
C ILE A 87 4.58 -15.47 4.60
N ARG A 88 4.61 -15.72 3.28
CA ARG A 88 4.65 -14.62 2.31
C ARG A 88 3.29 -13.93 2.28
N ILE A 89 3.30 -12.61 2.35
CA ILE A 89 2.09 -11.78 2.32
C ILE A 89 2.00 -11.04 0.99
N LEU A 90 3.11 -10.44 0.56
CA LEU A 90 3.18 -9.65 -0.66
C LEU A 90 4.37 -10.09 -1.50
N TRP A 91 4.22 -10.03 -2.84
CA TRP A 91 5.33 -10.09 -3.77
C TRP A 91 5.85 -8.69 -4.11
N ASP A 92 4.95 -7.75 -4.40
CA ASP A 92 5.28 -6.38 -4.79
C ASP A 92 4.16 -5.42 -4.42
N MET A 93 4.51 -4.26 -3.86
CA MET A 93 3.57 -3.18 -3.58
C MET A 93 4.24 -1.84 -3.88
N ARG A 94 3.58 -1.03 -4.69
CA ARG A 94 4.06 0.30 -5.09
C ARG A 94 2.94 1.21 -5.54
N VAL A 95 3.20 2.51 -5.56
CA VAL A 95 2.33 3.45 -6.26
C VAL A 95 2.59 3.31 -7.76
N SER A 96 1.54 3.12 -8.53
CA SER A 96 1.59 3.08 -10.00
C SER A 96 1.62 4.47 -10.59
N ASP A 97 0.80 5.38 -10.07
CA ASP A 97 0.77 6.77 -10.51
C ASP A 97 0.12 7.69 -9.46
N TYR A 98 0.44 8.98 -9.54
CA TYR A 98 -0.34 10.07 -8.97
C TYR A 98 -1.05 10.77 -10.10
N PHE A 99 -2.37 10.68 -10.13
CA PHE A 99 -3.19 11.31 -11.14
C PHE A 99 -3.91 12.52 -10.56
N VAL A 100 -3.65 13.70 -11.10
CA VAL A 100 -4.12 14.97 -10.56
C VAL A 100 -4.83 15.79 -11.64
N PRO A 101 -6.15 15.61 -11.81
CA PRO A 101 -6.97 16.46 -12.68
C PRO A 101 -7.44 17.69 -11.91
N TYR A 102 -7.15 18.89 -12.40
CA TYR A 102 -7.60 20.13 -11.76
C TYR A 102 -9.09 20.37 -11.97
N HIS A 103 -9.57 20.31 -13.22
CA HIS A 103 -11.01 20.43 -13.56
C HIS A 103 -11.27 19.95 -15.00
N PRO A 104 -12.53 19.82 -15.45
CA PRO A 104 -12.83 19.43 -16.83
C PRO A 104 -12.16 20.35 -17.85
N GLY A 105 -11.38 19.76 -18.77
CA GLY A 105 -10.66 20.50 -19.81
C GLY A 105 -9.38 21.19 -19.36
N SER A 106 -8.98 21.05 -18.10
CA SER A 106 -7.74 21.60 -17.54
C SER A 106 -6.58 20.62 -17.58
N PRO A 107 -5.38 21.03 -17.14
CA PRO A 107 -4.24 20.13 -17.04
C PRO A 107 -4.56 18.85 -16.27
N ARG A 108 -4.08 17.73 -16.79
CA ARG A 108 -4.24 16.40 -16.24
C ARG A 108 -2.86 15.81 -16.03
N TYR A 109 -2.44 15.82 -14.78
CA TYR A 109 -1.08 15.43 -14.43
C TYR A 109 -1.02 13.94 -14.09
N TYR A 110 -0.02 13.27 -14.64
CA TYR A 110 0.38 11.90 -14.35
C TYR A 110 1.83 11.97 -13.85
N ASP A 111 1.98 12.18 -12.56
CA ASP A 111 3.25 12.64 -11.99
C ASP A 111 4.36 11.60 -12.08
N LEU A 112 4.03 10.32 -12.02
CA LEU A 112 5.01 9.26 -12.19
C LEU A 112 5.14 8.83 -13.65
N SER A 113 4.02 8.52 -14.33
CA SER A 113 4.07 7.89 -15.65
C SER A 113 4.36 8.84 -16.82
N ILE A 114 4.18 10.15 -16.65
CA ILE A 114 4.48 11.15 -17.70
C ILE A 114 5.63 12.06 -17.27
N TYR A 115 5.60 12.58 -16.05
CA TYR A 115 6.62 13.54 -15.59
C TYR A 115 7.83 12.86 -14.98
N ASN A 116 7.79 11.55 -14.72
CA ASN A 116 8.90 10.76 -14.20
C ASN A 116 9.51 11.29 -12.88
N PHE A 117 8.70 11.91 -12.02
CA PHE A 117 9.19 12.37 -10.74
C PHE A 117 9.76 11.20 -9.92
N VAL A 118 10.81 11.47 -9.17
CA VAL A 118 11.58 10.48 -8.41
C VAL A 118 11.66 10.86 -6.94
N LEU A 119 12.10 9.92 -6.11
CA LEU A 119 12.37 10.22 -4.70
C LEU A 119 13.42 11.33 -4.58
N THR A 120 13.16 12.29 -3.70
CA THR A 120 14.07 13.37 -3.34
C THR A 120 14.91 13.01 -2.12
N GLY A 121 16.00 13.74 -1.92
CA GLY A 121 16.92 13.51 -0.81
C GLY A 121 16.26 13.75 0.55
N VAL A 122 16.51 12.83 1.50
CA VAL A 122 16.11 12.85 2.90
C VAL A 122 17.34 12.98 3.77
N THR A 123 17.29 13.88 4.76
CA THR A 123 18.39 14.16 5.67
C THR A 123 18.10 13.64 7.09
N ALA A 124 19.08 13.70 7.97
CA ALA A 124 18.87 13.39 9.39
C ALA A 124 17.92 14.38 10.10
N GLN A 125 17.67 15.56 9.53
CA GLN A 125 16.68 16.50 10.04
C GLN A 125 15.25 16.02 9.69
N ASP A 126 15.07 15.40 8.51
CA ASP A 126 13.79 14.86 8.06
C ASP A 126 13.48 13.52 8.73
N CYS A 127 14.53 12.77 9.10
CA CYS A 127 14.46 11.42 9.68
C CYS A 127 15.26 11.39 11.01
N PRO A 128 14.81 12.13 12.06
CA PRO A 128 15.61 12.30 13.26
C PRO A 128 15.57 11.07 14.17
N ALA A 129 16.74 10.68 14.69
CA ALA A 129 16.86 9.56 15.62
C ALA A 129 16.05 9.75 16.92
N SER A 130 15.73 10.99 17.29
CA SER A 130 14.92 11.32 18.46
C SER A 130 13.49 10.80 18.42
N VAL A 131 12.96 10.50 17.21
CA VAL A 131 11.64 9.88 17.01
C VAL A 131 11.76 8.47 16.44
N GLY A 132 12.89 7.79 16.64
CA GLY A 132 13.10 6.43 16.14
C GLY A 132 13.54 6.35 14.68
N GLY A 133 13.89 7.48 14.08
CA GLY A 133 14.31 7.57 12.68
C GLY A 133 15.71 7.04 12.41
N ALA A 134 15.87 6.37 11.28
CA ALA A 134 17.16 5.93 10.74
C ALA A 134 17.13 6.00 9.21
N LEU A 135 18.08 6.73 8.64
CA LEU A 135 18.26 6.76 7.19
C LEU A 135 18.74 5.39 6.71
N LEU A 136 18.00 4.79 5.79
CA LEU A 136 18.41 3.55 5.11
C LEU A 136 19.23 3.87 3.87
N THR A 137 18.85 4.92 3.15
CA THR A 137 19.57 5.53 2.03
C THR A 137 19.46 7.06 2.13
N THR A 138 19.91 7.76 1.11
CA THR A 138 19.71 9.21 0.99
C THR A 138 18.28 9.61 0.62
N HIS A 139 17.36 8.65 0.42
CA HIS A 139 15.97 8.92 0.00
C HIS A 139 14.93 8.20 0.88
N VAL A 140 15.35 7.25 1.71
CA VAL A 140 14.42 6.41 2.47
C VAL A 140 14.73 6.46 3.95
N CYS A 141 13.73 6.80 4.74
CA CYS A 141 13.72 6.77 6.18
C CYS A 141 12.98 5.54 6.69
N LYS A 142 13.55 4.94 7.74
CA LYS A 142 12.92 3.92 8.58
C LYS A 142 12.62 4.54 9.93
N GLU A 143 11.43 4.30 10.47
CA GLU A 143 11.06 4.68 11.83
C GLU A 143 10.41 3.50 12.56
N VAL A 144 10.50 3.46 13.89
CA VAL A 144 9.78 2.48 14.71
C VAL A 144 9.05 3.24 15.81
N HIS A 145 7.74 3.04 15.88
CA HIS A 145 6.88 3.81 16.77
C HIS A 145 6.09 2.90 17.72
N ASP A 146 5.85 3.41 18.94
CA ASP A 146 4.75 2.96 19.79
C ASP A 146 3.44 3.54 19.20
N ARG A 147 2.52 2.67 18.78
CA ARG A 147 1.24 3.10 18.19
C ARG A 147 0.10 3.24 19.20
N GLY A 148 0.43 3.17 20.50
CA GLY A 148 -0.49 3.44 21.58
C GLY A 148 -1.20 2.21 22.14
N LEU A 149 -2.31 2.46 22.82
CA LEU A 149 -3.11 1.45 23.49
C LEU A 149 -3.91 0.62 22.48
N MET A 150 -3.66 -0.70 22.43
CA MET A 150 -4.37 -1.63 21.58
C MET A 150 -5.49 -2.37 22.36
N TRP A 151 -5.24 -2.63 23.63
CA TRP A 151 -6.17 -3.34 24.47
C TRP A 151 -5.92 -3.04 25.95
N LYS A 152 -6.98 -2.95 26.73
CA LYS A 152 -6.92 -2.79 28.18
C LYS A 152 -8.20 -3.36 28.84
N ASP A 153 -8.00 -4.14 29.89
CA ASP A 153 -9.03 -4.51 30.85
C ASP A 153 -8.47 -4.54 32.27
N PHE A 154 -9.21 -5.16 33.20
CA PHE A 154 -8.79 -5.29 34.59
C PHE A 154 -7.58 -6.24 34.79
N SER A 155 -7.28 -7.10 33.83
CA SER A 155 -6.18 -8.06 33.88
C SER A 155 -4.87 -7.55 33.29
N GLY A 156 -4.93 -6.50 32.48
CA GLY A 156 -3.71 -5.97 31.88
C GLY A 156 -3.91 -4.89 30.83
N VAL A 157 -2.79 -4.55 30.19
CA VAL A 157 -2.72 -3.56 29.11
C VAL A 157 -1.78 -4.06 28.02
N ARG A 158 -2.14 -3.81 26.77
CA ARG A 158 -1.29 -4.06 25.60
C ARG A 158 -1.15 -2.79 24.79
N ARG A 159 0.09 -2.43 24.50
CA ARG A 159 0.44 -1.39 23.52
C ARG A 159 0.88 -2.08 22.24
N GLY A 160 0.69 -1.42 21.13
CA GLY A 160 1.16 -1.86 19.82
C GLY A 160 2.42 -1.13 19.38
N GLU A 161 3.14 -1.72 18.45
CA GLU A 161 4.30 -1.12 17.81
C GLU A 161 4.17 -1.24 16.29
N GLU A 162 4.81 -0.32 15.58
CA GLU A 162 4.83 -0.31 14.11
C GLU A 162 6.19 0.09 13.56
N LEU A 163 6.54 -0.51 12.44
CA LEU A 163 7.64 -0.10 11.58
C LEU A 163 7.08 0.75 10.44
N VAL A 164 7.69 1.88 10.18
CA VAL A 164 7.35 2.79 9.09
C VAL A 164 8.53 2.90 8.14
N LEU A 165 8.27 2.77 6.85
CA LEU A 165 9.20 3.09 5.77
C LEU A 165 8.60 4.22 4.94
N TRP A 166 9.35 5.28 4.70
CA TRP A 166 8.86 6.38 3.89
C TRP A 166 9.94 7.05 3.06
N GLY A 167 9.51 7.66 1.96
CA GLY A 167 10.30 8.53 1.11
C GLY A 167 9.43 9.65 0.54
N ALA A 168 10.04 10.72 0.09
CA ALA A 168 9.33 11.87 -0.46
C ALA A 168 9.66 12.07 -1.93
N ILE A 169 8.70 12.61 -2.69
CA ILE A 169 8.85 12.97 -4.10
C ILE A 169 8.59 14.47 -4.26
N ASP A 170 9.50 15.14 -4.91
CA ASP A 170 9.34 16.53 -5.35
C ASP A 170 8.68 16.54 -6.74
N ALA A 171 7.41 16.91 -6.77
CA ALA A 171 6.61 16.97 -7.99
C ALA A 171 6.28 18.43 -8.34
N ALA A 172 7.28 19.27 -8.45
CA ALA A 172 7.21 20.70 -8.75
C ALA A 172 6.41 21.51 -7.71
N ASN A 173 5.13 21.79 -7.97
CA ASN A 173 4.28 22.52 -7.04
C ASN A 173 3.73 21.66 -5.88
N TYR A 174 4.02 20.36 -5.86
CA TYR A 174 3.63 19.43 -4.79
C TYR A 174 4.80 18.62 -4.25
N ARG A 175 4.63 18.18 -3.00
CA ARG A 175 5.49 17.21 -2.32
C ARG A 175 4.63 16.03 -1.91
N TYR A 176 5.00 14.84 -2.34
CA TYR A 176 4.33 13.60 -1.98
C TYR A 176 5.17 12.81 -0.99
N ILE A 177 4.52 12.22 0.00
CA ILE A 177 5.14 11.32 0.98
C ILE A 177 4.56 9.93 0.75
N GLN A 178 5.37 9.02 0.22
CA GLN A 178 5.06 7.60 0.17
C GLN A 178 5.41 6.98 1.51
N ARG A 179 4.43 6.41 2.20
CA ARG A 179 4.60 5.82 3.52
C ARG A 179 3.99 4.44 3.57
N TYR A 180 4.75 3.46 4.05
CA TYR A 180 4.30 2.10 4.29
C TYR A 180 4.50 1.73 5.74
N VAL A 181 3.48 1.13 6.37
CA VAL A 181 3.47 0.80 7.79
C VAL A 181 3.28 -0.70 7.95
N PHE A 182 4.06 -1.31 8.84
CA PHE A 182 4.01 -2.73 9.19
C PHE A 182 3.82 -2.86 10.69
N ARG A 183 2.68 -3.38 11.11
CA ARG A 183 2.27 -3.46 12.51
C ARG A 183 2.59 -4.81 13.12
N ASP A 184 2.71 -4.85 14.43
CA ASP A 184 2.98 -6.05 15.24
C ASP A 184 1.86 -7.11 15.14
N ASP A 185 0.67 -6.73 14.69
CA ASP A 185 -0.49 -7.59 14.46
C ASP A 185 -0.63 -8.13 13.03
N GLY A 186 0.37 -7.95 12.19
CA GLY A 186 0.33 -8.41 10.80
C GLY A 186 -0.34 -7.44 9.83
N THR A 187 -0.84 -6.30 10.28
CA THR A 187 -1.44 -5.27 9.44
C THR A 187 -0.37 -4.55 8.61
N ILE A 188 -0.68 -4.26 7.35
CA ILE A 188 0.12 -3.42 6.46
C ILE A 188 -0.72 -2.22 6.04
N GLU A 189 -0.11 -1.03 5.99
CA GLU A 189 -0.77 0.15 5.45
C GLU A 189 0.07 0.80 4.36
N GLY A 190 -0.61 1.33 3.35
CA GLY A 190 -0.03 2.23 2.36
C GLY A 190 -0.67 3.61 2.46
N TRP A 191 0.15 4.64 2.56
CA TRP A 191 -0.28 6.03 2.67
C TRP A 191 0.36 6.91 1.63
N LEU A 192 -0.39 7.85 1.11
CA LEU A 192 0.10 9.01 0.40
C LEU A 192 -0.23 10.27 1.19
N GLY A 193 0.80 11.01 1.55
CA GLY A 193 0.68 12.40 1.99
C GLY A 193 0.95 13.33 0.81
N ALA A 194 0.17 14.39 0.67
CA ALA A 194 0.41 15.45 -0.30
C ALA A 194 0.34 16.82 0.36
N THR A 195 1.31 17.67 0.05
CA THR A 195 1.33 19.08 0.42
C THR A 195 1.87 19.88 -0.74
N GLY A 196 1.46 21.12 -0.90
CA GLY A 196 1.88 21.95 -2.02
C GLY A 196 1.02 23.17 -2.21
N GLN A 197 1.13 23.74 -3.38
CA GLN A 197 0.40 24.95 -3.79
C GLN A 197 -0.22 24.74 -5.16
N ASN A 198 -1.31 25.46 -5.43
CA ASN A 198 -1.89 25.46 -6.77
C ASN A 198 -0.97 26.18 -7.76
N LEU A 199 -1.14 25.85 -9.03
CA LEU A 199 -0.41 26.49 -10.12
C LEU A 199 -0.88 27.93 -10.32
N PRO A 200 0.00 28.83 -10.83
CA PRO A 200 -0.38 30.16 -11.23
C PRO A 200 -1.54 30.15 -12.22
N GLY A 201 -2.61 30.93 -11.92
CA GLY A 201 -3.83 30.97 -12.68
C GLY A 201 -4.92 29.98 -12.23
N ASP A 202 -4.57 29.02 -11.38
CA ASP A 202 -5.46 28.02 -10.78
C ASP A 202 -5.45 28.10 -9.23
N GLU A 203 -5.06 29.23 -8.65
CA GLU A 203 -4.80 29.39 -7.21
C GLU A 203 -6.00 29.01 -6.34
N LEU A 204 -7.21 29.18 -6.85
CA LEU A 204 -8.46 28.86 -6.17
C LEU A 204 -9.09 27.55 -6.65
N ALA A 205 -8.43 26.81 -7.53
CA ALA A 205 -8.98 25.58 -8.08
C ALA A 205 -8.96 24.45 -7.05
N THR A 206 -10.14 24.02 -6.64
CA THR A 206 -10.32 22.80 -5.85
C THR A 206 -10.09 21.59 -6.75
N HIS A 207 -9.24 20.66 -6.33
CA HIS A 207 -8.92 19.48 -7.14
C HIS A 207 -8.64 18.25 -6.28
N VAL A 208 -8.45 17.11 -6.92
CA VAL A 208 -8.26 15.81 -6.24
C VAL A 208 -6.96 15.19 -6.71
N HIS A 209 -6.16 14.71 -5.75
CA HIS A 209 -5.02 13.84 -6.03
C HIS A 209 -5.45 12.39 -5.85
N ASN A 210 -5.21 11.58 -6.86
CA ASN A 210 -5.50 10.15 -6.85
C ASN A 210 -4.17 9.39 -6.81
N ALA A 211 -3.93 8.64 -5.73
CA ALA A 211 -2.86 7.65 -5.68
C ALA A 211 -3.42 6.31 -6.10
N ILE A 212 -2.79 5.67 -7.08
CA ILE A 212 -3.18 4.35 -7.53
C ILE A 212 -2.06 3.37 -7.14
N TRP A 213 -2.33 2.52 -6.15
CA TRP A 213 -1.42 1.45 -5.76
C TRP A 213 -1.64 0.21 -6.61
N ARG A 214 -0.54 -0.43 -6.98
CA ARG A 214 -0.46 -1.80 -7.46
C ARG A 214 0.03 -2.67 -6.32
N ILE A 215 -0.73 -3.70 -5.99
CA ILE A 215 -0.46 -4.58 -4.85
C ILE A 215 -0.54 -6.02 -5.35
N ASP A 216 0.60 -6.66 -5.46
CA ASP A 216 0.77 -8.05 -5.85
C ASP A 216 0.80 -8.89 -4.56
N ILE A 217 -0.38 -9.39 -4.20
CA ILE A 217 -0.56 -10.11 -2.94
C ILE A 217 -0.38 -11.60 -3.18
N ASP A 218 0.52 -12.20 -2.39
CA ASP A 218 0.94 -13.59 -2.49
C ASP A 218 0.74 -14.32 -1.16
N LEU A 219 -0.49 -14.33 -0.65
CA LEU A 219 -0.81 -14.92 0.65
C LEU A 219 -0.49 -16.41 0.66
N ASP A 220 0.64 -16.76 1.28
CA ASP A 220 1.22 -18.12 1.34
C ASP A 220 1.39 -18.79 -0.03
N GLY A 221 1.55 -18.00 -1.09
CA GLY A 221 1.76 -18.45 -2.47
C GLY A 221 0.98 -17.64 -3.49
N VAL A 222 1.15 -18.00 -4.77
CA VAL A 222 0.58 -17.24 -5.90
C VAL A 222 -0.86 -17.64 -6.25
N THR A 223 -1.42 -18.69 -5.61
CA THR A 223 -2.76 -19.19 -5.92
C THR A 223 -3.80 -18.52 -5.03
N ASN A 224 -4.16 -17.29 -5.33
CA ASN A 224 -5.07 -16.51 -4.52
C ASN A 224 -6.44 -16.33 -5.20
N SER A 225 -7.44 -15.97 -4.41
CA SER A 225 -8.79 -15.64 -4.87
C SER A 225 -9.21 -14.32 -4.22
N ALA A 226 -10.00 -13.54 -4.94
CA ALA A 226 -10.51 -12.28 -4.46
C ALA A 226 -12.03 -12.32 -4.31
N SER A 227 -12.55 -11.64 -3.28
CA SER A 227 -13.98 -11.42 -3.06
C SER A 227 -14.25 -9.95 -2.74
N HIS A 228 -15.33 -9.41 -3.31
CA HIS A 228 -15.86 -8.13 -2.92
C HIS A 228 -16.67 -8.29 -1.63
N LEU A 229 -16.22 -7.67 -0.55
CA LEU A 229 -16.93 -7.64 0.72
C LEU A 229 -17.88 -6.46 0.77
N ARG A 230 -19.09 -6.71 1.23
CA ARG A 230 -20.10 -5.68 1.45
C ARG A 230 -20.79 -5.90 2.78
N HIS A 231 -20.85 -4.85 3.57
CA HIS A 231 -21.63 -4.82 4.81
C HIS A 231 -23.05 -4.33 4.50
N LEU A 232 -24.05 -5.17 4.72
CA LEU A 232 -25.46 -4.84 4.46
C LEU A 232 -26.25 -4.90 5.75
N GLU A 233 -26.84 -3.78 6.17
CA GLU A 233 -27.95 -3.82 7.12
C GLU A 233 -29.18 -4.43 6.45
N ASN A 234 -29.84 -5.35 7.13
CA ASN A 234 -31.12 -5.86 6.69
C ASN A 234 -32.25 -5.02 7.29
N PRO A 235 -32.82 -4.05 6.56
CA PRO A 235 -33.89 -3.20 7.09
C PRO A 235 -35.19 -3.96 7.33
N ALA A 236 -35.33 -5.17 6.78
CA ALA A 236 -36.48 -6.04 7.02
C ALA A 236 -36.36 -6.84 8.32
N ASN A 237 -35.19 -6.84 8.96
CA ASN A 237 -34.98 -7.46 10.26
C ASN A 237 -34.49 -6.41 11.28
N PRO A 238 -35.42 -5.69 11.94
CA PRO A 238 -35.06 -4.66 12.93
C PRO A 238 -34.35 -5.22 14.17
N ALA A 239 -34.23 -6.53 14.34
CA ALA A 239 -33.36 -7.15 15.34
C ALA A 239 -31.88 -7.11 14.95
N GLY A 240 -31.54 -6.47 13.81
CA GLY A 240 -30.21 -5.98 13.53
C GLY A 240 -29.16 -7.05 13.25
N THR A 241 -29.44 -8.03 12.41
CA THR A 241 -28.34 -8.80 11.81
C THR A 241 -27.83 -8.07 10.57
N ALA A 242 -26.70 -7.39 10.70
CA ALA A 242 -25.89 -7.03 9.55
C ALA A 242 -25.55 -8.30 8.77
N LEU A 243 -25.65 -8.24 7.45
CA LEU A 243 -25.25 -9.33 6.59
C LEU A 243 -23.98 -8.90 5.86
N ASP A 244 -22.86 -9.47 6.24
CA ASP A 244 -21.67 -9.37 5.43
C ASP A 244 -21.79 -10.32 4.23
N GLN A 245 -21.60 -9.79 3.04
CA GLN A 245 -21.58 -10.56 1.81
C GLN A 245 -20.17 -10.59 1.25
N ALA A 246 -19.63 -11.79 1.06
CA ALA A 246 -18.43 -12.01 0.26
C ALA A 246 -18.86 -12.45 -1.14
N ILE A 247 -18.73 -11.59 -2.13
CA ILE A 247 -19.07 -11.86 -3.52
C ILE A 247 -17.79 -12.24 -4.25
N ALA A 248 -17.63 -13.51 -4.60
CA ALA A 248 -16.46 -13.99 -5.31
C ALA A 248 -16.25 -13.23 -6.64
N LEU A 249 -15.02 -12.91 -6.96
CA LEU A 249 -14.61 -12.27 -8.20
C LEU A 249 -13.93 -13.31 -9.10
N PRO A 250 -14.68 -14.00 -9.98
CA PRO A 250 -14.11 -15.06 -10.81
C PRO A 250 -13.26 -14.52 -11.96
N VAL A 251 -13.51 -13.29 -12.38
CA VAL A 251 -12.84 -12.62 -13.51
C VAL A 251 -12.36 -11.24 -13.14
N ALA A 252 -11.37 -10.78 -13.89
CA ALA A 252 -10.83 -9.43 -13.74
C ALA A 252 -11.90 -8.36 -13.93
N GLN A 253 -11.98 -7.45 -12.99
CA GLN A 253 -12.96 -6.36 -12.99
C GLN A 253 -12.57 -5.26 -12.00
N GLY A 254 -13.31 -4.15 -12.05
CA GLY A 254 -13.25 -3.09 -11.06
C GLY A 254 -14.60 -2.86 -10.41
N PHE A 255 -14.61 -2.31 -9.18
CA PHE A 255 -15.80 -1.85 -8.49
C PHE A 255 -15.49 -0.63 -7.60
N GLY A 256 -16.53 0.16 -7.33
CA GLY A 256 -16.41 1.36 -6.50
C GLY A 256 -16.59 1.05 -5.01
N TRP A 257 -16.06 1.94 -4.18
CA TRP A 257 -16.33 1.98 -2.75
C TRP A 257 -17.61 2.77 -2.45
N SER A 258 -18.35 2.33 -1.44
CA SER A 258 -19.53 3.01 -0.94
C SER A 258 -19.53 3.08 0.59
N ALA A 259 -19.70 4.27 1.13
CA ALA A 259 -19.89 4.45 2.57
C ALA A 259 -21.13 3.72 3.10
N ARG A 260 -22.11 3.43 2.25
CA ARG A 260 -23.34 2.73 2.63
C ARG A 260 -23.11 1.26 2.89
N THR A 261 -22.17 0.63 2.19
CA THR A 261 -21.90 -0.80 2.27
C THR A 261 -20.50 -1.10 2.80
N HIS A 262 -19.72 -0.08 3.14
CA HIS A 262 -18.34 -0.22 3.64
C HIS A 262 -17.52 -1.24 2.85
N ASP A 263 -17.53 -1.08 1.51
CA ASP A 263 -16.92 -2.04 0.61
C ASP A 263 -15.43 -2.23 0.90
N ALA A 264 -15.00 -3.50 0.84
CA ALA A 264 -13.62 -3.91 0.98
C ALA A 264 -13.31 -5.02 -0.02
N LEU A 265 -12.04 -5.35 -0.18
CA LEU A 265 -11.59 -6.46 -1.01
C LEU A 265 -10.94 -7.52 -0.12
N GLU A 266 -11.47 -8.74 -0.10
CA GLU A 266 -10.89 -9.89 0.58
C GLU A 266 -10.00 -10.67 -0.36
N ILE A 267 -8.83 -11.09 0.11
CA ILE A 267 -7.90 -11.98 -0.58
C ILE A 267 -7.66 -13.20 0.29
N THR A 268 -7.90 -14.40 -0.27
CA THR A 268 -7.71 -15.69 0.39
C THR A 268 -6.79 -16.60 -0.42
N HIS A 269 -6.15 -17.55 0.29
CA HIS A 269 -5.48 -18.69 -0.34
C HIS A 269 -6.20 -19.99 0.03
N PRO A 270 -6.56 -20.86 -0.93
CA PRO A 270 -7.47 -21.98 -0.68
C PRO A 270 -6.92 -23.05 0.28
N ALA A 271 -5.61 -23.11 0.44
CA ALA A 271 -4.97 -24.06 1.35
C ALA A 271 -4.52 -23.45 2.68
N PHE A 272 -4.59 -22.12 2.84
CA PHE A 272 -4.12 -21.46 4.05
C PHE A 272 -5.28 -21.27 5.05
N LYS A 273 -5.23 -22.01 6.15
CA LYS A 273 -6.28 -22.02 7.17
C LYS A 273 -5.68 -21.83 8.56
N ASN A 274 -6.45 -21.21 9.45
CA ASN A 274 -6.14 -21.16 10.88
C ASN A 274 -6.44 -22.52 11.56
N ALA A 275 -6.15 -22.62 12.86
CA ALA A 275 -6.37 -23.85 13.63
C ALA A 275 -7.85 -24.25 13.74
N GLN A 276 -8.78 -23.31 13.58
CA GLN A 276 -10.22 -23.54 13.57
C GLN A 276 -10.73 -24.02 12.20
N GLY A 277 -9.88 -24.05 11.18
CA GLY A 277 -10.21 -24.50 9.83
C GLY A 277 -10.79 -23.43 8.92
N HIS A 278 -10.84 -22.15 9.37
CA HIS A 278 -11.26 -21.02 8.56
C HIS A 278 -10.14 -20.61 7.61
N LEU A 279 -10.50 -20.13 6.43
CA LEU A 279 -9.52 -19.58 5.47
C LEU A 279 -8.95 -18.28 6.03
N ALA A 280 -7.63 -18.23 6.12
CA ALA A 280 -6.95 -16.99 6.43
C ALA A 280 -7.03 -16.03 5.22
N ALA A 281 -7.27 -14.77 5.51
CA ALA A 281 -7.45 -13.72 4.51
C ALA A 281 -6.67 -12.45 4.87
N TYR A 282 -6.54 -11.59 3.87
CA TYR A 282 -6.27 -10.17 4.04
C TYR A 282 -7.41 -9.36 3.44
N HIS A 283 -7.90 -8.39 4.21
CA HIS A 283 -8.89 -7.44 3.75
C HIS A 283 -8.22 -6.12 3.38
N LEU A 284 -8.34 -5.68 2.14
CA LEU A 284 -7.98 -4.34 1.75
C LEU A 284 -9.14 -3.40 2.05
N MET A 285 -8.91 -2.51 3.00
CA MET A 285 -9.88 -1.54 3.49
C MET A 285 -9.39 -0.12 3.22
N PRO A 286 -10.20 0.76 2.62
CA PRO A 286 -9.87 2.19 2.52
C PRO A 286 -9.77 2.85 3.89
N LEU A 287 -8.75 3.66 4.11
CA LEU A 287 -8.60 4.44 5.35
C LEU A 287 -9.20 5.84 5.21
N VAL A 288 -8.95 6.47 4.07
CA VAL A 288 -9.55 7.76 3.71
C VAL A 288 -10.00 7.67 2.26
N THR A 289 -11.25 8.03 2.00
CA THR A 289 -11.81 8.00 0.65
C THR A 289 -12.41 9.35 0.30
N GLY A 290 -12.20 9.77 -0.93
CA GLY A 290 -12.86 10.97 -1.50
C GLY A 290 -14.30 10.70 -1.94
N GLY A 291 -14.77 9.46 -1.87
CA GLY A 291 -16.07 9.04 -2.36
C GLY A 291 -16.24 9.19 -3.87
N GLY A 292 -17.48 9.18 -4.35
CA GLY A 292 -17.83 9.27 -5.77
C GLY A 292 -17.35 10.53 -6.50
N LEU A 293 -16.91 11.55 -5.79
CA LEU A 293 -16.35 12.77 -6.38
C LEU A 293 -14.96 12.58 -7.00
N THR A 294 -14.38 11.40 -6.87
CA THR A 294 -13.06 11.08 -7.41
C THR A 294 -13.10 10.39 -8.76
N GLN A 295 -14.28 10.26 -9.35
CA GLN A 295 -14.45 9.79 -10.72
C GLN A 295 -14.23 10.95 -11.69
N HIS A 296 -13.38 10.71 -12.69
CA HIS A 296 -13.05 11.66 -13.74
C HIS A 296 -13.36 11.06 -15.11
N TYR A 297 -13.04 11.75 -16.20
CA TYR A 297 -13.26 11.25 -17.56
C TYR A 297 -12.44 9.97 -17.86
N GLU A 298 -11.32 9.81 -17.19
CA GLU A 298 -10.45 8.66 -17.37
C GLU A 298 -11.06 7.42 -16.73
N ALA A 299 -11.38 6.43 -17.55
CA ALA A 299 -12.12 5.24 -17.16
C ALA A 299 -11.45 4.46 -15.97
N PHE A 300 -10.13 4.53 -15.82
CA PHE A 300 -9.46 3.90 -14.69
C PHE A 300 -9.80 4.54 -13.35
N THR A 301 -10.32 5.77 -13.31
CA THR A 301 -10.75 6.45 -12.08
C THR A 301 -12.17 6.08 -11.66
N HIS A 302 -12.92 5.36 -12.49
CA HIS A 302 -14.33 5.06 -12.23
C HIS A 302 -14.54 4.03 -11.12
N ASN A 303 -13.50 3.26 -10.78
CA ASN A 303 -13.54 2.30 -9.69
C ASN A 303 -12.43 2.60 -8.69
N ASP A 304 -12.67 2.26 -7.42
CA ASP A 304 -11.67 2.40 -6.36
C ASP A 304 -10.86 1.13 -6.21
N PHE A 305 -11.42 -0.01 -6.55
CA PHE A 305 -10.77 -1.32 -6.55
C PHE A 305 -10.75 -1.93 -7.94
N TRP A 306 -9.63 -2.57 -8.28
CA TRP A 306 -9.50 -3.41 -9.47
C TRP A 306 -8.78 -4.70 -9.12
N VAL A 307 -9.19 -5.79 -9.76
CA VAL A 307 -8.51 -7.09 -9.69
C VAL A 307 -8.14 -7.53 -11.09
N THR A 308 -6.88 -7.86 -11.29
CA THR A 308 -6.33 -8.31 -12.59
C THR A 308 -5.51 -9.60 -12.39
N PRO A 309 -5.35 -10.44 -13.41
CA PRO A 309 -4.31 -11.46 -13.35
C PRO A 309 -2.92 -10.80 -13.23
N TYR A 310 -1.99 -11.49 -12.60
CA TYR A 310 -0.59 -11.05 -12.61
C TYR A 310 -0.04 -11.02 -14.04
N ASN A 311 0.65 -9.91 -14.32
CA ASN A 311 1.44 -9.78 -15.56
C ASN A 311 2.66 -8.89 -15.26
N PRO A 312 3.89 -9.34 -15.46
CA PRO A 312 5.11 -8.61 -15.11
C PRO A 312 5.30 -7.31 -15.89
N GLY A 313 4.60 -7.12 -17.00
CA GLY A 313 4.66 -5.87 -17.80
C GLY A 313 3.52 -4.88 -17.51
N GLN A 314 2.64 -5.16 -16.55
CA GLN A 314 1.48 -4.31 -16.26
C GLN A 314 1.70 -3.48 -14.99
N PHE A 315 2.12 -2.24 -15.17
CA PHE A 315 2.29 -1.26 -14.08
C PHE A 315 1.48 0.02 -14.27
N ALA A 316 1.05 0.33 -15.48
CA ALA A 316 0.39 1.61 -15.79
C ALA A 316 -1.08 1.61 -15.38
N ALA A 317 -1.43 2.35 -14.34
CA ALA A 317 -2.81 2.48 -13.83
C ALA A 317 -3.81 2.94 -14.89
N LYS A 318 -3.40 3.84 -15.79
CA LYS A 318 -4.25 4.33 -16.90
C LYS A 318 -4.75 3.23 -17.84
N ASN A 319 -4.09 2.07 -17.84
CA ASN A 319 -4.41 0.90 -18.66
C ASN A 319 -5.34 -0.10 -17.95
N LEU A 320 -5.77 0.14 -16.72
CA LEU A 320 -6.63 -0.77 -15.96
C LEU A 320 -7.89 -1.23 -16.75
N PRO A 321 -8.62 -0.36 -17.46
CA PRO A 321 -9.74 -0.81 -18.28
C PRO A 321 -9.34 -1.81 -19.36
N MET A 322 -8.13 -1.70 -19.92
CA MET A 322 -7.59 -2.63 -20.90
C MET A 322 -7.16 -3.97 -20.22
N TYR A 323 -6.61 -3.91 -19.00
CA TYR A 323 -6.17 -5.12 -18.29
C TYR A 323 -7.34 -6.03 -17.87
N VAL A 324 -8.53 -5.47 -17.69
CA VAL A 324 -9.75 -6.24 -17.37
C VAL A 324 -10.58 -6.57 -18.63
N ALA A 325 -10.21 -6.02 -19.79
CA ALA A 325 -10.93 -6.29 -21.03
C ALA A 325 -10.94 -7.78 -21.37
N GLY A 326 -12.09 -8.31 -21.79
CA GLY A 326 -12.27 -9.74 -22.04
C GLY A 326 -12.44 -10.57 -20.78
N SER A 327 -12.49 -9.96 -19.61
CA SER A 327 -12.77 -10.62 -18.32
C SER A 327 -11.88 -11.85 -18.04
N PRO A 328 -10.54 -11.71 -18.08
CA PRO A 328 -9.66 -12.84 -17.82
C PRO A 328 -9.89 -13.41 -16.41
N PRO A 329 -9.74 -14.74 -16.21
CA PRO A 329 -9.99 -15.36 -14.91
C PRO A 329 -8.93 -14.94 -13.87
N VAL A 330 -9.39 -14.69 -12.62
CA VAL A 330 -8.54 -14.34 -11.47
C VAL A 330 -8.74 -15.25 -10.25
N MET A 331 -9.73 -16.15 -10.26
CA MET A 331 -9.98 -17.05 -9.15
C MET A 331 -8.91 -18.17 -9.10
N ALA A 332 -8.37 -18.41 -7.91
CA ALA A 332 -7.32 -19.41 -7.64
C ALA A 332 -6.11 -19.24 -8.59
N ARG A 333 -5.66 -18.02 -8.78
CA ARG A 333 -4.55 -17.65 -9.67
C ARG A 333 -3.63 -16.65 -9.03
N ASP A 334 -2.52 -16.42 -9.69
CA ASP A 334 -1.66 -15.28 -9.45
C ASP A 334 -2.41 -14.00 -9.89
N LEU A 335 -2.70 -13.11 -8.93
CA LEU A 335 -3.52 -11.93 -9.13
C LEU A 335 -2.88 -10.67 -8.55
N VAL A 336 -3.22 -9.55 -9.14
CA VAL A 336 -2.83 -8.23 -8.66
C VAL A 336 -4.08 -7.44 -8.33
N ILE A 337 -4.08 -6.84 -7.15
CA ILE A 337 -5.11 -5.88 -6.75
C ILE A 337 -4.59 -4.46 -6.95
N TRP A 338 -5.52 -3.57 -7.32
CA TRP A 338 -5.23 -2.16 -7.47
C TRP A 338 -6.24 -1.38 -6.65
N TYR A 339 -5.71 -0.37 -5.96
CA TYR A 339 -6.54 0.51 -5.14
C TYR A 339 -6.27 1.96 -5.48
N LYS A 340 -7.35 2.72 -5.71
CA LYS A 340 -7.31 4.16 -5.89
C LYS A 340 -7.73 4.85 -4.60
N GLY A 341 -6.78 5.42 -3.88
CA GLY A 341 -7.04 6.35 -2.80
C GLY A 341 -7.05 7.78 -3.32
N SER A 342 -7.93 8.61 -2.77
CA SER A 342 -8.07 9.99 -3.22
C SER A 342 -8.03 10.94 -2.04
N LEU A 343 -7.39 12.09 -2.21
CA LEU A 343 -7.41 13.19 -1.28
C LEU A 343 -7.84 14.48 -1.99
N HIS A 344 -8.51 15.34 -1.26
CA HIS A 344 -9.12 16.54 -1.81
C HIS A 344 -8.37 17.77 -1.31
N HIS A 345 -7.83 18.55 -2.24
CA HIS A 345 -7.22 19.84 -1.92
C HIS A 345 -8.27 20.95 -2.08
N HIS A 346 -8.62 21.56 -0.97
CA HIS A 346 -9.35 22.82 -0.91
C HIS A 346 -8.35 23.94 -0.64
N PRO A 347 -8.09 24.83 -1.60
CA PRO A 347 -7.15 25.93 -1.42
C PRO A 347 -7.58 26.88 -0.30
N ARG A 348 -6.60 27.40 0.46
CA ARG A 348 -6.79 28.33 1.55
C ARG A 348 -5.80 29.50 1.40
N ASP A 349 -6.12 30.63 1.98
CA ASP A 349 -5.23 31.82 1.94
C ASP A 349 -3.84 31.53 2.52
N GLU A 350 -3.77 30.71 3.57
CA GLU A 350 -2.51 30.32 4.20
C GLU A 350 -1.65 29.34 3.39
N ASP A 351 -2.18 28.74 2.34
CA ASP A 351 -1.41 27.82 1.48
C ASP A 351 -0.37 28.60 0.66
N GLY A 352 -0.53 29.91 0.50
CA GLY A 352 0.37 30.76 -0.24
C GLY A 352 0.26 30.59 -1.77
N ALA A 353 1.16 31.25 -2.49
CA ALA A 353 1.21 31.21 -3.94
C ALA A 353 2.44 30.43 -4.43
N TYR A 354 2.26 29.59 -5.43
CA TYR A 354 3.35 28.89 -6.08
C TYR A 354 4.25 29.85 -6.84
N ASP A 355 5.54 29.81 -6.53
CA ASP A 355 6.57 30.56 -7.23
C ASP A 355 7.60 29.60 -7.83
N VAL A 356 7.77 29.68 -9.14
CA VAL A 356 8.78 28.88 -9.87
C VAL A 356 10.22 29.14 -9.40
N SER A 357 10.47 30.26 -8.71
CA SER A 357 11.76 30.53 -8.07
C SER A 357 11.97 29.76 -6.76
N HIS A 358 10.98 28.99 -6.33
CA HIS A 358 10.93 28.25 -5.07
C HIS A 358 10.95 29.15 -3.81
N SER A 359 10.57 30.39 -3.94
CA SER A 359 10.34 31.31 -2.81
C SER A 359 8.94 31.07 -2.23
N TRP A 360 8.77 29.92 -1.58
CA TRP A 360 7.49 29.49 -1.02
C TRP A 360 7.04 30.44 0.10
N THR A 361 5.84 30.98 -0.03
CA THR A 361 5.23 31.84 1.00
C THR A 361 4.31 31.06 1.94
N GLY A 362 4.06 29.80 1.64
CA GLY A 362 3.22 28.87 2.41
C GLY A 362 3.08 27.55 1.66
N THR A 363 2.35 26.63 2.26
CA THR A 363 1.98 25.35 1.63
C THR A 363 0.73 24.78 2.29
N ALA A 364 -0.05 23.98 1.57
CA ALA A 364 -1.17 23.25 2.16
C ALA A 364 -0.67 22.36 3.32
N HIS A 365 -1.51 22.15 4.34
CA HIS A 365 -1.23 21.12 5.32
C HIS A 365 -1.17 19.77 4.60
N VAL A 366 -0.41 18.81 5.14
CA VAL A 366 -0.30 17.48 4.53
C VAL A 366 -1.66 16.78 4.58
N MET A 367 -2.24 16.57 3.41
CA MET A 367 -3.47 15.80 3.22
C MET A 367 -3.08 14.34 3.03
N TRP A 368 -3.85 13.41 3.58
CA TRP A 368 -3.55 11.99 3.54
C TRP A 368 -4.67 11.18 2.90
N THR A 369 -4.30 10.17 2.13
CA THR A 369 -5.15 9.07 1.71
C THR A 369 -4.39 7.76 1.86
N GLY A 370 -5.10 6.64 2.00
CA GLY A 370 -4.43 5.36 2.18
C GLY A 370 -5.39 4.19 2.26
N PHE A 371 -4.79 3.03 2.45
CA PHE A 371 -5.47 1.76 2.66
C PHE A 371 -4.79 0.96 3.76
N MET A 372 -5.52 -0.03 4.27
CA MET A 372 -5.04 -1.02 5.20
C MET A 372 -5.26 -2.42 4.62
N LEU A 373 -4.25 -3.27 4.68
CA LEU A 373 -4.35 -4.71 4.52
C LEU A 373 -4.44 -5.30 5.92
N LEU A 374 -5.63 -5.70 6.32
CA LEU A 374 -5.94 -6.22 7.65
C LEU A 374 -5.98 -7.75 7.60
N PRO A 375 -5.18 -8.48 8.40
CA PRO A 375 -5.29 -9.94 8.50
C PRO A 375 -6.63 -10.32 9.14
N HIS A 376 -7.32 -11.30 8.53
CA HIS A 376 -8.59 -11.86 9.00
C HIS A 376 -8.47 -13.38 9.08
N ASP A 377 -8.90 -13.97 10.19
CA ASP A 377 -8.72 -15.41 10.48
C ASP A 377 -7.28 -15.93 10.28
N PHE A 378 -6.32 -15.01 10.36
CA PHE A 378 -4.89 -15.29 10.15
C PHE A 378 -4.23 -15.91 11.38
N PHE A 379 -4.67 -15.48 12.56
CA PHE A 379 -4.17 -15.96 13.86
C PHE A 379 -5.10 -17.02 14.43
N ASP A 380 -4.54 -17.91 15.25
CA ASP A 380 -5.30 -18.91 15.97
C ASP A 380 -5.96 -18.34 17.24
N CYS A 381 -5.47 -17.17 17.68
CA CYS A 381 -6.02 -16.35 18.76
C CYS A 381 -5.58 -14.89 18.58
N SER A 382 -6.17 -13.96 19.34
CA SER A 382 -5.79 -12.55 19.27
C SER A 382 -4.28 -12.35 19.47
N PRO A 383 -3.57 -11.64 18.58
CA PRO A 383 -2.15 -11.34 18.75
C PRO A 383 -1.87 -10.45 19.98
N PHE A 384 -2.89 -9.80 20.52
CA PHE A 384 -2.78 -8.91 21.69
C PHE A 384 -3.17 -9.56 23.00
N TYR A 385 -3.83 -10.71 22.98
CA TYR A 385 -4.26 -11.43 24.16
C TYR A 385 -3.38 -12.67 24.38
N LYS A 386 -2.61 -12.69 25.46
CA LYS A 386 -1.70 -13.81 25.78
C LYS A 386 -1.83 -14.23 27.24
N PRO A 387 -1.67 -15.53 27.53
CA PRO A 387 -1.37 -16.60 26.55
C PRO A 387 -2.54 -16.90 25.62
N CYS A 388 -2.26 -17.41 24.42
CA CYS A 388 -3.26 -18.07 23.59
C CYS A 388 -3.82 -19.26 24.39
N PRO A 389 -5.15 -19.45 24.42
CA PRO A 389 -5.77 -20.60 25.09
C PRO A 389 -5.24 -21.93 24.59
#